data_57cdc98acf13816e5d80692e85468de2
#
_entry.id   57cdc98acf13816e5d80692e85468de2
#
_cell.length_a   1.000
_cell.length_b   1.000
_cell.length_c   1.000
_cell.angle_alpha   90.00
_cell.angle_beta   90.00
_cell.angle_gamma   90.00
#
_symmetry.space_group_name_H-M   'P 1'
#
loop_
_entity.id
_entity.type
_entity.pdbx_description
1 polymer ?
#
loop_
_entity_poly.entity_id
_entity_poly.type
_entity_poly.pdbx_seq_one_letter_code
_entity_poly.pdbx_strand_id
1 'polypeptide(L)'
;MEEKQRALSKASRISGFVKFKLLQLQQNPRDAVVRAKLAKMRRGIGEQPGAVPELWDLLFDGLPEELEGKGNEPSRAEKAVYTALTLYALHQQGKDLHSDFMYLENNTLGRAVGQLARRSGGNEEAVIRRFNVVVTSADLTEFSWHLRNIIQLCKRESIPLDYAALARDLYEHQDLNRLDNVRLKWGRDFYRELSYREKDEDEAGTGSKE
;
A
#
# COMPACT_ATOMS: atom_id res chain seq x y z
N MET A 1 14.10 5.25 25.16
CA MET A 1 14.64 5.89 23.94
C MET A 1 15.18 4.86 22.95
N GLU A 2 15.95 3.86 23.39
CA GLU A 2 16.52 2.81 22.53
C GLU A 2 15.47 1.95 21.80
N GLU A 3 14.38 1.60 22.47
CA GLU A 3 13.30 0.80 21.89
C GLU A 3 12.57 1.53 20.76
N LYS A 4 12.38 2.85 20.88
CA LYS A 4 11.79 3.70 19.86
C LYS A 4 12.69 3.83 18.63
N GLN A 5 14.01 3.90 18.84
CA GLN A 5 15.01 3.97 17.77
C GLN A 5 15.16 2.64 17.03
N ARG A 6 15.08 1.50 17.76
CA ARG A 6 15.10 0.15 17.20
C ARG A 6 13.84 -0.15 16.37
N ALA A 7 12.67 0.35 16.80
CA ALA A 7 11.41 0.21 16.04
C ALA A 7 11.39 1.07 14.77
N LEU A 8 11.96 2.26 14.76
CA LEU A 8 12.16 3.08 13.57
C LEU A 8 13.09 2.38 12.56
N SER A 9 14.16 1.73 13.06
CA SER A 9 15.05 0.92 12.23
C SER A 9 14.32 -0.25 11.55
N LYS A 10 13.46 -1.00 12.27
CA LYS A 10 12.67 -2.09 11.70
C LYS A 10 11.69 -1.59 10.63
N ALA A 11 10.96 -0.53 10.92
CA ALA A 11 10.02 0.08 9.98
C ALA A 11 10.71 0.53 8.67
N SER A 12 11.92 1.11 8.78
CA SER A 12 12.73 1.49 7.61
C SER A 12 13.19 0.26 6.80
N ARG A 13 13.59 -0.82 7.47
CA ARG A 13 14.01 -2.07 6.81
C ARG A 13 12.86 -2.76 6.07
N ILE A 14 11.66 -2.76 6.66
CA ILE A 14 10.44 -3.26 6.02
C ILE A 14 10.16 -2.50 4.73
N SER A 15 10.18 -1.18 4.78
CA SER A 15 10.00 -0.31 3.62
C SER A 15 11.06 -0.58 2.55
N GLY A 16 12.34 -0.66 2.94
CA GLY A 16 13.45 -0.96 2.05
C GLY A 16 13.32 -2.34 1.37
N PHE A 17 12.93 -3.35 2.14
CA PHE A 17 12.73 -4.71 1.63
C PHE A 17 11.59 -4.75 0.58
N VAL A 18 10.43 -4.17 0.89
CA VAL A 18 9.31 -4.12 -0.07
C VAL A 18 9.70 -3.35 -1.32
N LYS A 19 10.33 -2.18 -1.19
CA LYS A 19 10.83 -1.41 -2.34
C LYS A 19 11.77 -2.25 -3.21
N PHE A 20 12.74 -2.94 -2.60
CA PHE A 20 13.67 -3.82 -3.31
C PHE A 20 12.93 -4.92 -4.09
N LYS A 21 11.98 -5.62 -3.47
CA LYS A 21 11.18 -6.66 -4.14
C LYS A 21 10.37 -6.12 -5.32
N LEU A 22 9.76 -4.95 -5.19
CA LEU A 22 8.99 -4.33 -6.26
C LEU A 22 9.86 -3.94 -7.45
N LEU A 23 11.02 -3.32 -7.20
CA LEU A 23 11.97 -2.96 -8.25
C LEU A 23 12.58 -4.21 -8.91
N GLN A 24 12.83 -5.28 -8.15
CA GLN A 24 13.28 -6.56 -8.70
C GLN A 24 12.25 -7.17 -9.67
N LEU A 25 10.94 -7.05 -9.36
CA LEU A 25 9.87 -7.48 -10.25
C LEU A 25 9.84 -6.63 -11.54
N GLN A 26 9.96 -5.32 -11.42
CA GLN A 26 9.97 -4.39 -12.54
C GLN A 26 11.16 -4.60 -13.48
N GLN A 27 12.34 -4.84 -12.93
CA GLN A 27 13.58 -4.97 -13.69
C GLN A 27 13.80 -6.37 -14.29
N ASN A 28 12.93 -7.33 -14.00
CA ASN A 28 13.07 -8.68 -14.50
C ASN A 28 12.70 -8.73 -16.00
N PRO A 29 13.63 -9.13 -16.90
CA PRO A 29 13.38 -9.17 -18.35
C PRO A 29 12.40 -10.26 -18.78
N ARG A 30 12.04 -11.18 -17.87
CA ARG A 30 11.14 -12.31 -18.14
C ARG A 30 9.72 -12.02 -17.70
N ASP A 31 8.99 -11.22 -18.45
CA ASP A 31 7.60 -10.82 -18.12
C ASP A 31 6.67 -11.99 -17.80
N ALA A 32 6.80 -13.13 -18.48
CA ALA A 32 6.00 -14.31 -18.19
C ALA A 32 6.24 -14.85 -16.79
N VAL A 33 7.50 -14.86 -16.31
CA VAL A 33 7.88 -15.30 -14.96
C VAL A 33 7.32 -14.33 -13.93
N VAL A 34 7.43 -13.02 -14.19
CA VAL A 34 6.89 -11.99 -13.28
C VAL A 34 5.37 -12.07 -13.21
N ARG A 35 4.70 -12.21 -14.34
CA ARG A 35 3.23 -12.40 -14.37
C ARG A 35 2.80 -13.64 -13.59
N ALA A 36 3.53 -14.75 -13.69
CA ALA A 36 3.26 -15.96 -12.90
C ALA A 36 3.46 -15.73 -11.39
N LYS A 37 4.54 -15.04 -10.98
CA LYS A 37 4.77 -14.62 -9.59
C LYS A 37 3.63 -13.75 -9.07
N LEU A 38 3.25 -12.70 -9.79
CA LEU A 38 2.14 -11.82 -9.41
C LEU A 38 0.80 -12.59 -9.33
N ALA A 39 0.58 -13.57 -10.23
CA ALA A 39 -0.63 -14.41 -10.15
C ALA A 39 -0.67 -15.25 -8.87
N LYS A 40 0.47 -15.82 -8.45
CA LYS A 40 0.58 -16.54 -7.17
C LYS A 40 0.32 -15.59 -5.99
N MET A 41 0.97 -14.43 -5.96
CA MET A 41 0.80 -13.43 -4.89
C MET A 41 -0.67 -13.05 -4.65
N ARG A 42 -1.47 -12.93 -5.71
CA ARG A 42 -2.89 -12.60 -5.57
C ARG A 42 -3.71 -13.66 -4.84
N ARG A 43 -3.27 -14.94 -4.85
CA ARG A 43 -3.93 -16.01 -4.09
C ARG A 43 -3.77 -15.86 -2.58
N GLY A 44 -2.74 -15.13 -2.16
CA GLY A 44 -2.48 -14.85 -0.75
C GLY A 44 -3.27 -13.70 -0.15
N ILE A 45 -4.11 -12.99 -0.94
CA ILE A 45 -4.87 -11.85 -0.41
C ILE A 45 -5.90 -12.31 0.62
N GLY A 46 -5.78 -11.81 1.84
CA GLY A 46 -6.65 -12.19 2.96
C GLY A 46 -6.19 -13.44 3.72
N GLU A 47 -5.17 -14.15 3.21
CA GLU A 47 -4.59 -15.31 3.90
C GLU A 47 -3.47 -14.88 4.87
N GLN A 48 -3.18 -15.74 5.84
CA GLN A 48 -2.05 -15.52 6.74
C GLN A 48 -0.73 -15.84 6.04
N PRO A 49 0.37 -15.13 6.38
CA PRO A 49 1.71 -15.53 5.96
C PRO A 49 1.97 -17.00 6.31
N GLY A 50 2.45 -17.78 5.36
CA GLY A 50 2.68 -19.22 5.54
C GLY A 50 1.53 -20.14 5.13
N ALA A 51 0.30 -19.66 5.03
CA ALA A 51 -0.84 -20.45 4.55
C ALA A 51 -0.71 -20.90 3.09
N VAL A 52 0.04 -20.15 2.28
CA VAL A 52 0.30 -20.45 0.86
C VAL A 52 1.78 -20.74 0.66
N PRO A 53 2.23 -22.01 0.68
CA PRO A 53 3.65 -22.37 0.56
C PRO A 53 4.32 -21.85 -0.71
N GLU A 54 3.57 -21.69 -1.78
CA GLU A 54 4.07 -21.13 -3.06
C GLU A 54 4.55 -19.67 -2.97
N LEU A 55 4.33 -18.99 -1.84
CA LEU A 55 4.73 -17.60 -1.59
C LEU A 55 5.97 -17.49 -0.68
N TRP A 56 6.50 -18.60 -0.17
CA TRP A 56 7.61 -18.55 0.78
C TRP A 56 8.88 -17.97 0.17
N ASP A 57 9.19 -18.26 -1.09
CA ASP A 57 10.29 -17.66 -1.82
C ASP A 57 10.14 -16.13 -1.94
N LEU A 58 8.90 -15.66 -2.06
CA LEU A 58 8.62 -14.23 -2.14
C LEU A 58 8.80 -13.53 -0.79
N LEU A 59 8.37 -14.18 0.30
CA LEU A 59 8.37 -13.61 1.65
C LEU A 59 9.73 -13.72 2.33
N PHE A 60 10.38 -14.88 2.24
CA PHE A 60 11.55 -15.19 3.04
C PHE A 60 12.86 -14.99 2.30
N ASP A 61 12.87 -15.04 0.97
CA ASP A 61 14.08 -14.76 0.20
C ASP A 61 14.54 -13.31 0.38
N GLY A 62 15.64 -13.14 1.13
CA GLY A 62 16.26 -11.86 1.45
C GLY A 62 15.52 -11.03 2.52
N LEU A 63 14.55 -11.60 3.26
CA LEU A 63 14.00 -10.95 4.43
C LEU A 63 15.06 -10.88 5.54
N PRO A 64 15.32 -9.70 6.13
CA PRO A 64 16.25 -9.59 7.24
C PRO A 64 15.81 -10.44 8.45
N GLU A 65 16.72 -11.23 9.03
CA GLU A 65 16.44 -12.15 10.14
C GLU A 65 15.74 -11.47 11.34
N GLU A 66 16.08 -10.22 11.63
CA GLU A 66 15.44 -9.46 12.71
C GLU A 66 13.98 -9.07 12.45
N LEU A 67 13.47 -9.29 11.23
CA LEU A 67 12.07 -9.10 10.85
C LEU A 67 11.28 -10.40 10.92
N GLU A 68 11.95 -11.54 10.96
CA GLU A 68 11.31 -12.85 11.03
C GLU A 68 10.65 -13.11 12.39
N GLY A 69 9.61 -13.93 12.37
CA GLY A 69 8.96 -14.44 13.58
C GLY A 69 9.84 -15.47 14.30
N LYS A 70 9.87 -15.43 15.63
CA LYS A 70 10.66 -16.38 16.44
C LYS A 70 9.84 -17.55 16.98
N GLY A 71 8.62 -17.74 16.52
CA GLY A 71 7.72 -18.78 17.01
C GLY A 71 6.83 -19.32 15.88
N ASN A 72 5.70 -19.88 16.28
CA ASN A 72 4.75 -20.47 15.33
C ASN A 72 3.85 -19.42 14.63
N GLU A 73 3.89 -18.17 15.11
CA GLU A 73 3.09 -17.07 14.56
C GLU A 73 3.95 -16.13 13.72
N PRO A 74 3.44 -15.69 12.57
CA PRO A 74 4.11 -14.67 11.77
C PRO A 74 4.34 -13.39 12.57
N SER A 75 5.51 -12.78 12.40
CA SER A 75 5.81 -11.48 13.00
C SER A 75 4.91 -10.37 12.43
N ARG A 76 4.84 -9.24 13.13
CA ARG A 76 4.17 -8.04 12.61
C ARG A 76 4.78 -7.57 11.29
N ALA A 77 6.09 -7.74 11.12
CA ALA A 77 6.80 -7.37 9.90
C ALA A 77 6.44 -8.30 8.73
N GLU A 78 6.44 -9.61 8.95
CA GLU A 78 6.02 -10.60 7.94
C GLU A 78 4.57 -10.36 7.49
N LYS A 79 3.65 -10.10 8.43
CA LYS A 79 2.25 -9.76 8.11
C LYS A 79 2.15 -8.49 7.26
N ALA A 80 2.89 -7.44 7.61
CA ALA A 80 2.88 -6.17 6.88
C ALA A 80 3.46 -6.30 5.45
N VAL A 81 4.59 -6.98 5.31
CA VAL A 81 5.22 -7.27 4.01
C VAL A 81 4.30 -8.09 3.13
N TYR A 82 3.75 -9.18 3.68
CA TYR A 82 2.83 -10.07 2.96
C TYR A 82 1.61 -9.31 2.43
N THR A 83 0.96 -8.55 3.30
CA THR A 83 -0.22 -7.76 2.94
C THR A 83 0.10 -6.74 1.85
N ALA A 84 1.19 -5.99 1.98
CA ALA A 84 1.58 -4.99 0.99
C ALA A 84 1.89 -5.62 -0.38
N LEU A 85 2.65 -6.71 -0.42
CA LEU A 85 3.04 -7.36 -1.67
C LEU A 85 1.87 -8.06 -2.37
N THR A 86 0.97 -8.71 -1.63
CA THR A 86 -0.22 -9.34 -2.21
C THR A 86 -1.20 -8.32 -2.78
N LEU A 87 -1.39 -7.19 -2.11
CA LEU A 87 -2.21 -6.07 -2.61
C LEU A 87 -1.56 -5.38 -3.83
N TYR A 88 -0.23 -5.22 -3.84
CA TYR A 88 0.47 -4.76 -5.04
C TYR A 88 0.20 -5.67 -6.23
N ALA A 89 0.27 -6.98 -6.05
CA ALA A 89 0.02 -7.93 -7.13
C ALA A 89 -1.41 -7.83 -7.71
N LEU A 90 -2.38 -7.44 -6.90
CA LEU A 90 -3.74 -7.11 -7.37
C LEU A 90 -3.75 -5.81 -8.17
N HIS A 91 -3.03 -4.80 -7.68
CA HIS A 91 -2.96 -3.48 -8.30
C HIS A 91 -2.29 -3.56 -9.69
N GLN A 92 -1.19 -4.29 -9.80
CA GLN A 92 -0.44 -4.50 -11.05
C GLN A 92 -1.13 -5.44 -12.04
N GLN A 93 -2.20 -6.13 -11.65
CA GLN A 93 -2.89 -7.08 -12.53
C GLN A 93 -3.45 -6.41 -13.79
N GLY A 94 -3.01 -6.89 -14.97
CA GLY A 94 -3.46 -6.37 -16.27
C GLY A 94 -2.81 -5.04 -16.67
N LYS A 95 -1.82 -4.58 -15.88
CA LYS A 95 -1.01 -3.40 -16.16
C LYS A 95 0.38 -3.82 -16.61
N ASP A 96 0.97 -3.06 -17.52
CA ASP A 96 2.33 -3.29 -17.96
C ASP A 96 3.35 -2.84 -16.91
N LEU A 97 4.39 -3.64 -16.69
CA LEU A 97 5.38 -3.38 -15.64
C LEU A 97 6.31 -2.20 -15.95
N HIS A 98 6.43 -1.81 -17.21
CA HIS A 98 7.36 -0.75 -17.62
C HIS A 98 6.65 0.57 -17.86
N SER A 99 5.49 0.54 -18.52
CA SER A 99 4.74 1.74 -18.87
C SER A 99 3.63 2.10 -17.89
N ASP A 100 3.15 1.15 -17.08
CA ASP A 100 2.02 1.34 -16.14
C ASP A 100 2.30 0.65 -14.78
N PHE A 101 3.44 1.03 -14.19
CA PHE A 101 3.91 0.46 -12.92
C PHE A 101 3.12 1.04 -11.74
N MET A 102 2.40 0.18 -11.03
CA MET A 102 1.50 0.59 -9.95
C MET A 102 2.18 0.84 -8.61
N TYR A 103 3.50 1.02 -8.59
CA TYR A 103 4.27 1.51 -7.46
C TYR A 103 4.85 2.89 -7.77
N LEU A 104 4.57 3.86 -6.92
CA LEU A 104 5.14 5.20 -7.00
C LEU A 104 5.55 5.66 -5.61
N GLU A 105 6.84 5.90 -5.43
CA GLU A 105 7.40 6.39 -4.16
C GLU A 105 6.76 7.72 -3.77
N ASN A 106 6.50 7.91 -2.48
CA ASN A 106 5.82 9.06 -1.90
C ASN A 106 4.33 9.25 -2.26
N ASN A 107 3.74 8.42 -3.12
CA ASN A 107 2.29 8.41 -3.29
C ASN A 107 1.64 7.51 -2.23
N THR A 108 1.56 8.02 -1.00
CA THR A 108 1.05 7.30 0.18
C THR A 108 -0.40 6.87 0.00
N LEU A 109 -0.90 5.96 0.87
CA LEU A 109 -2.30 5.52 0.83
C LEU A 109 -3.26 6.72 0.88
N GLY A 110 -3.05 7.68 1.77
CA GLY A 110 -3.88 8.87 1.87
C GLY A 110 -3.90 9.68 0.58
N ARG A 111 -2.72 9.91 -0.03
CA ARG A 111 -2.62 10.63 -1.30
C ARG A 111 -3.32 9.90 -2.44
N ALA A 112 -3.06 8.61 -2.63
CA ALA A 112 -3.69 7.82 -3.69
C ALA A 112 -5.22 7.83 -3.58
N VAL A 113 -5.77 7.73 -2.36
CA VAL A 113 -7.21 7.80 -2.13
C VAL A 113 -7.76 9.23 -2.33
N GLY A 114 -6.99 10.26 -1.98
CA GLY A 114 -7.34 11.67 -2.29
C GLY A 114 -7.42 11.91 -3.80
N GLN A 115 -6.45 11.41 -4.57
CA GLN A 115 -6.48 11.44 -6.04
C GLN A 115 -7.70 10.69 -6.60
N LEU A 116 -8.03 9.52 -6.03
CA LEU A 116 -9.20 8.77 -6.42
C LEU A 116 -10.50 9.55 -6.15
N ALA A 117 -10.61 10.21 -5.02
CA ALA A 117 -11.77 11.04 -4.67
C ALA A 117 -11.93 12.21 -5.66
N ARG A 118 -10.86 12.92 -6.00
CA ARG A 118 -10.87 13.99 -7.01
C ARG A 118 -11.34 13.52 -8.39
N ARG A 119 -10.91 12.31 -8.79
CA ARG A 119 -11.25 11.75 -10.12
C ARG A 119 -12.61 11.06 -10.15
N SER A 120 -13.33 10.98 -9.04
CA SER A 120 -14.56 10.17 -8.90
C SER A 120 -15.80 10.74 -9.59
N GLY A 121 -15.71 11.92 -10.22
CA GLY A 121 -16.81 12.50 -10.98
C GLY A 121 -18.08 12.77 -10.16
N GLY A 122 -17.93 13.23 -8.91
CA GLY A 122 -19.05 13.51 -8.00
C GLY A 122 -19.36 12.40 -6.99
N ASN A 123 -18.62 11.29 -7.01
CA ASN A 123 -18.76 10.20 -6.03
C ASN A 123 -17.76 10.29 -4.87
N GLU A 124 -17.26 11.47 -4.57
CA GLU A 124 -16.24 11.71 -3.55
C GLU A 124 -16.64 11.17 -2.17
N GLU A 125 -17.89 11.44 -1.72
CA GLU A 125 -18.39 10.90 -0.46
C GLU A 125 -18.35 9.37 -0.37
N ALA A 126 -18.57 8.68 -1.49
CA ALA A 126 -18.50 7.23 -1.52
C ALA A 126 -17.05 6.74 -1.35
N VAL A 127 -16.07 7.46 -1.87
CA VAL A 127 -14.64 7.18 -1.66
C VAL A 127 -14.27 7.44 -0.21
N ILE A 128 -14.69 8.58 0.37
CA ILE A 128 -14.47 8.92 1.78
C ILE A 128 -15.03 7.84 2.71
N ARG A 129 -16.27 7.42 2.50
CA ARG A 129 -16.89 6.36 3.32
C ARG A 129 -16.08 5.06 3.28
N ARG A 130 -15.62 4.63 2.09
CA ARG A 130 -14.78 3.43 1.95
C ARG A 130 -13.43 3.60 2.64
N PHE A 131 -12.82 4.78 2.52
CA PHE A 131 -11.55 5.06 3.17
C PHE A 131 -11.67 5.05 4.70
N ASN A 132 -12.74 5.64 5.25
CA ASN A 132 -13.00 5.61 6.68
C ASN A 132 -13.11 4.17 7.21
N VAL A 133 -13.78 3.26 6.48
CA VAL A 133 -13.85 1.84 6.85
C VAL A 133 -12.46 1.20 6.87
N VAL A 134 -11.61 1.47 5.88
CA VAL A 134 -10.21 0.99 5.88
C VAL A 134 -9.44 1.53 7.09
N VAL A 135 -9.53 2.82 7.35
CA VAL A 135 -8.78 3.49 8.44
C VAL A 135 -9.22 2.99 9.82
N THR A 136 -10.49 2.60 9.99
CA THR A 136 -11.05 2.13 11.26
C THR A 136 -11.02 0.62 11.44
N SER A 137 -10.48 -0.13 10.47
CA SER A 137 -10.34 -1.60 10.58
C SER A 137 -9.63 -2.02 11.86
N ALA A 138 -10.13 -3.10 12.47
CA ALA A 138 -9.62 -3.59 13.75
C ALA A 138 -8.29 -4.35 13.61
N ASP A 139 -8.11 -5.07 12.49
CA ASP A 139 -6.92 -5.87 12.22
C ASP A 139 -6.53 -5.84 10.74
N LEU A 140 -5.39 -6.48 10.40
CA LEU A 140 -4.88 -6.50 9.01
C LEU A 140 -5.73 -7.34 8.06
N THR A 141 -6.49 -8.31 8.53
CA THR A 141 -7.36 -9.12 7.69
C THR A 141 -8.54 -8.28 7.20
N GLU A 142 -9.22 -7.64 8.14
CA GLU A 142 -10.29 -6.67 7.84
C GLU A 142 -9.78 -5.51 6.97
N PHE A 143 -8.64 -4.94 7.35
CA PHE A 143 -7.96 -3.90 6.57
C PHE A 143 -7.72 -4.32 5.12
N SER A 144 -7.16 -5.51 4.89
CA SER A 144 -6.88 -6.03 3.55
C SER A 144 -8.14 -6.19 2.71
N TRP A 145 -9.22 -6.68 3.33
CA TRP A 145 -10.52 -6.83 2.69
C TRP A 145 -11.08 -5.50 2.19
N HIS A 146 -11.08 -4.49 3.05
CA HIS A 146 -11.60 -3.17 2.69
C HIS A 146 -10.68 -2.44 1.71
N LEU A 147 -9.37 -2.51 1.92
CA LEU A 147 -8.40 -1.87 1.05
C LEU A 147 -8.40 -2.47 -0.36
N ARG A 148 -8.66 -3.77 -0.51
CA ARG A 148 -8.78 -4.43 -1.81
C ARG A 148 -9.72 -3.68 -2.77
N ASN A 149 -10.87 -3.22 -2.27
CA ASN A 149 -11.84 -2.49 -3.08
C ASN A 149 -11.29 -1.14 -3.54
N ILE A 150 -10.61 -0.41 -2.65
CA ILE A 150 -9.95 0.86 -3.00
C ILE A 150 -8.84 0.62 -4.02
N ILE A 151 -8.01 -0.41 -3.85
CA ILE A 151 -6.95 -0.76 -4.80
C ILE A 151 -7.53 -1.06 -6.19
N GLN A 152 -8.67 -1.72 -6.29
CA GLN A 152 -9.33 -1.97 -7.57
C GLN A 152 -9.82 -0.66 -8.24
N LEU A 153 -10.29 0.30 -7.46
CA LEU A 153 -10.66 1.61 -7.98
C LEU A 153 -9.41 2.39 -8.43
N CYS A 154 -8.36 2.44 -7.62
CA CYS A 154 -7.08 3.05 -8.01
C CYS A 154 -6.52 2.42 -9.30
N LYS A 155 -6.63 1.09 -9.45
CA LYS A 155 -6.21 0.39 -10.68
C LYS A 155 -6.96 0.85 -11.92
N ARG A 156 -8.27 1.07 -11.82
CA ARG A 156 -9.08 1.57 -12.95
C ARG A 156 -8.65 2.97 -13.38
N GLU A 157 -8.34 3.80 -12.41
CA GLU A 157 -7.91 5.20 -12.63
C GLU A 157 -6.40 5.34 -12.88
N SER A 158 -5.66 4.22 -12.98
CA SER A 158 -4.19 4.21 -13.09
C SER A 158 -3.50 5.09 -12.05
N ILE A 159 -3.96 5.03 -10.79
CA ILE A 159 -3.38 5.76 -9.65
C ILE A 159 -2.43 4.81 -8.93
N PRO A 160 -1.10 4.95 -9.04
CA PRO A 160 -0.15 4.11 -8.34
C PRO A 160 -0.15 4.37 -6.83
N LEU A 161 0.46 3.47 -6.04
CA LEU A 161 0.56 3.56 -4.59
C LEU A 161 1.98 3.28 -4.11
N ASP A 162 2.44 3.96 -3.07
CA ASP A 162 3.69 3.63 -2.36
C ASP A 162 3.50 2.42 -1.44
N TYR A 163 3.72 1.22 -1.98
CA TYR A 163 3.61 -0.04 -1.24
C TYR A 163 4.72 -0.22 -0.20
N ALA A 164 5.86 0.42 -0.37
CA ALA A 164 6.94 0.42 0.62
C ALA A 164 6.53 1.23 1.86
N ALA A 165 5.94 2.40 1.65
CA ALA A 165 5.35 3.19 2.72
C ALA A 165 4.14 2.48 3.35
N LEU A 166 3.29 1.83 2.55
CA LEU A 166 2.16 1.05 3.04
C LEU A 166 2.62 -0.06 3.98
N ALA A 167 3.64 -0.85 3.60
CA ALA A 167 4.17 -1.92 4.45
C ALA A 167 4.70 -1.41 5.80
N ARG A 168 5.40 -0.27 5.79
CA ARG A 168 5.82 0.40 7.03
C ARG A 168 4.62 0.80 7.87
N ASP A 169 3.63 1.44 7.26
CA ASP A 169 2.45 1.92 7.95
C ASP A 169 1.62 0.74 8.51
N LEU A 170 1.52 -0.39 7.80
CA LEU A 170 0.88 -1.61 8.27
C LEU A 170 1.64 -2.26 9.45
N TYR A 171 2.96 -2.20 9.45
CA TYR A 171 3.75 -2.65 10.60
C TYR A 171 3.47 -1.80 11.84
N GLU A 172 3.40 -0.48 11.68
CA GLU A 172 3.09 0.45 12.76
C GLU A 172 1.63 0.37 13.20
N HIS A 173 0.69 0.14 12.28
CA HIS A 173 -0.74 -0.03 12.55
C HIS A 173 -1.05 -1.18 13.52
N GLN A 174 -0.23 -2.23 13.55
CA GLN A 174 -0.34 -3.35 14.49
C GLN A 174 0.13 -3.02 15.93
N ASP A 175 0.56 -1.78 16.16
CA ASP A 175 0.96 -1.28 17.47
C ASP A 175 -0.08 -0.27 17.96
N LEU A 176 -0.81 -0.60 19.01
CA LEU A 176 -1.85 0.27 19.57
C LEU A 176 -1.34 1.67 19.93
N ASN A 177 -0.06 1.80 20.33
CA ASN A 177 0.53 3.10 20.64
C ASN A 177 0.86 3.95 19.40
N ARG A 178 0.82 3.36 18.20
CA ARG A 178 1.16 4.01 16.94
C ARG A 178 -0.02 4.13 15.97
N LEU A 179 -1.06 3.36 16.23
CA LEU A 179 -2.25 3.27 15.37
C LEU A 179 -2.82 4.64 15.02
N ASP A 180 -3.03 5.50 16.02
CA ASP A 180 -3.59 6.83 15.80
C ASP A 180 -2.65 7.76 15.02
N ASN A 181 -1.33 7.59 15.15
CA ASN A 181 -0.36 8.33 14.35
C ASN A 181 -0.42 7.93 12.86
N VAL A 182 -0.61 6.65 12.59
CA VAL A 182 -0.77 6.14 11.21
C VAL A 182 -2.06 6.68 10.60
N ARG A 183 -3.17 6.60 11.34
CA ARG A 183 -4.48 7.11 10.91
C ARG A 183 -4.44 8.61 10.62
N LEU A 184 -3.84 9.38 11.53
CA LEU A 184 -3.67 10.82 11.38
C LEU A 184 -2.83 11.18 10.16
N LYS A 185 -1.74 10.44 9.90
CA LYS A 185 -0.90 10.61 8.71
C LYS A 185 -1.71 10.37 7.44
N TRP A 186 -2.45 9.26 7.36
CA TRP A 186 -3.28 8.96 6.19
C TRP A 186 -4.35 10.02 5.96
N GLY A 187 -5.01 10.49 7.02
CA GLY A 187 -5.99 11.57 6.93
C GLY A 187 -5.40 12.89 6.44
N ARG A 188 -4.23 13.29 6.96
CA ARG A 188 -3.53 14.50 6.51
C ARG A 188 -3.13 14.42 5.04
N ASP A 189 -2.61 13.29 4.60
CA ASP A 189 -2.21 13.07 3.21
C ASP A 189 -3.44 13.10 2.29
N PHE A 190 -4.55 12.48 2.71
CA PHE A 190 -5.82 12.47 1.99
C PHE A 190 -6.38 13.89 1.77
N TYR A 191 -6.57 14.66 2.86
CA TYR A 191 -7.16 16.00 2.76
C TYR A 191 -6.23 17.00 2.08
N ARG A 192 -4.92 16.85 2.21
CA ARG A 192 -3.98 17.66 1.45
C ARG A 192 -4.13 17.43 -0.05
N GLU A 193 -4.25 16.19 -0.47
CA GLU A 193 -4.42 15.85 -1.87
C GLU A 193 -5.79 16.29 -2.42
N LEU A 194 -6.82 16.21 -1.59
CA LEU A 194 -8.17 16.65 -1.94
C LEU A 194 -8.24 18.17 -2.16
N SER A 195 -7.58 18.96 -1.31
CA SER A 195 -7.57 20.43 -1.39
C SER A 195 -6.81 21.01 -2.60
N TYR A 196 -6.02 20.22 -3.34
CA TYR A 196 -5.42 20.68 -4.58
C TYR A 196 -6.44 21.00 -5.67
N ARG A 197 -7.64 20.39 -5.62
CA ARG A 197 -8.74 20.68 -6.56
C ARG A 197 -9.23 22.13 -6.46
N GLU A 198 -9.38 22.65 -5.24
CA GLU A 198 -9.90 24.02 -5.02
C GLU A 198 -8.97 25.06 -5.63
N LYS A 199 -7.65 24.84 -5.61
CA LYS A 199 -6.67 25.77 -6.18
C LYS A 199 -6.63 25.74 -7.70
N ASP A 200 -6.73 24.56 -8.31
CA ASP A 200 -6.73 24.40 -9.76
C ASP A 200 -8.01 25.00 -10.39
N GLU A 201 -9.16 24.93 -9.72
CA GLU A 201 -10.43 25.53 -10.17
C GLU A 201 -10.44 27.05 -9.99
N ASP A 202 -9.86 27.58 -8.92
CA ASP A 202 -9.74 29.02 -8.68
C ASP A 202 -8.79 29.70 -9.68
N GLU A 203 -7.67 29.05 -10.02
CA GLU A 203 -6.73 29.56 -11.04
C GLU A 203 -7.32 29.50 -12.45
N ALA A 204 -8.11 28.48 -12.77
CA ALA A 204 -8.78 28.36 -14.07
C ALA A 204 -9.96 29.36 -14.21
N GLY A 205 -10.62 29.72 -13.11
CA GLY A 205 -11.73 30.66 -13.09
C GLY A 205 -11.34 32.14 -13.20
N THR A 206 -10.09 32.48 -12.88
CA THR A 206 -9.58 33.87 -12.98
C THR A 206 -9.03 34.23 -14.35
N GLY A 207 -8.79 33.26 -15.23
CA GLY A 207 -8.26 33.47 -16.61
C GLY A 207 -9.29 33.83 -17.68
N SER A 208 -10.59 33.94 -17.38
CA SER A 208 -11.65 34.16 -18.37
C SER A 208 -12.36 35.52 -18.25
N LYS A 209 -11.72 36.51 -17.62
CA LYS A 209 -12.25 37.87 -17.58
C LYS A 209 -11.18 38.85 -18.05
N GLU A 210 -10.89 38.88 -19.33
CA GLU A 210 -10.37 40.03 -20.05
C GLU A 210 -11.00 40.07 -21.45
#